data_9b22a00949c2bf7d5b190006906cfd9c
#
_entry.id   9b22a00949c2bf7d5b190006906cfd9c
#
_cell.length_a   1.000
_cell.length_b   1.000
_cell.length_c   1.000
_cell.angle_alpha   90.00
_cell.angle_beta   90.00
_cell.angle_gamma   90.00
#
_symmetry.space_group_name_H-M   'P 1'
#
loop_
_entity.id
_entity.type
_entity.pdbx_description
1 polymer ?
#
loop_
_entity_poly.entity_id
_entity_poly.type
_entity_poly.pdbx_seq_one_letter_code
_entity_poly.pdbx_strand_id
1 'polypeptide(L)'
;MPNAPAGGSAVQSFEISSMVRRAAANSYLCCPAEVLEILLAAGRLSNVKPTDDESADALAEAGLQLLRRAQDLDITEWALSIRTQPSLHDVPIDSRIHAGSAHRVAGALYILQAVPYVRALVPPDTRMALEDQLFHHLASVPDQDPNFKATTWPGFIAGAEASDPERQAWVRHRLQRTVRLVPWGFIYTALDTLDIIWGLRREGKTQEGWVQTLKDPDMNFLIV
;
A
#
# COMPACT_ATOMS: atom_id res chain seq x y z
N MET A 1 38.60 -22.05 -13.47
CA MET A 1 37.92 -20.82 -13.08
C MET A 1 36.77 -21.20 -12.14
N PRO A 2 36.80 -20.90 -10.85
CA PRO A 2 35.74 -21.29 -9.93
C PRO A 2 34.55 -20.34 -10.04
N ASN A 3 33.34 -20.90 -10.04
CA ASN A 3 32.05 -20.23 -10.03
C ASN A 3 31.91 -19.36 -8.76
N ALA A 4 31.49 -18.11 -8.93
CA ALA A 4 31.11 -17.22 -7.83
C ALA A 4 29.77 -17.68 -7.23
N PRO A 5 29.56 -17.60 -5.91
CA PRO A 5 28.40 -18.16 -5.26
C PRO A 5 27.18 -17.21 -5.42
N ALA A 6 26.03 -17.81 -5.73
CA ALA A 6 24.70 -17.18 -5.77
C ALA A 6 24.15 -16.82 -4.37
N GLY A 7 25.00 -16.37 -3.45
CA GLY A 7 24.63 -16.10 -2.05
C GLY A 7 24.15 -14.70 -1.70
N GLY A 8 24.23 -13.74 -2.64
CA GLY A 8 24.00 -12.31 -2.31
C GLY A 8 22.54 -11.91 -2.09
N SER A 9 21.58 -12.58 -2.74
CA SER A 9 20.18 -12.14 -2.74
C SER A 9 19.41 -12.50 -1.45
N ALA A 10 19.68 -13.67 -0.88
CA ALA A 10 18.97 -14.13 0.33
C ALA A 10 19.44 -13.39 1.61
N VAL A 11 20.74 -13.10 1.72
CA VAL A 11 21.30 -12.37 2.86
C VAL A 11 20.79 -10.92 2.87
N GLN A 12 20.76 -10.25 1.70
CA GLN A 12 20.21 -8.90 1.60
C GLN A 12 18.73 -8.81 1.95
N SER A 13 17.90 -9.80 1.56
CA SER A 13 16.47 -9.80 1.90
C SER A 13 16.24 -10.00 3.39
N PHE A 14 17.02 -10.84 4.07
CA PHE A 14 16.92 -11.06 5.52
C PHE A 14 17.31 -9.81 6.32
N GLU A 15 18.36 -9.10 5.91
CA GLU A 15 18.77 -7.85 6.54
C GLU A 15 17.70 -6.76 6.41
N ILE A 16 17.10 -6.58 5.22
CA ILE A 16 16.02 -5.61 5.00
C ILE A 16 14.82 -5.91 5.89
N SER A 17 14.34 -7.15 5.94
CA SER A 17 13.21 -7.53 6.78
C SER A 17 13.48 -7.27 8.27
N SER A 18 14.68 -7.57 8.76
CA SER A 18 15.05 -7.30 10.15
C SER A 18 15.12 -5.80 10.47
N MET A 19 15.59 -4.99 9.52
CA MET A 19 15.62 -3.52 9.63
C MET A 19 14.22 -2.92 9.63
N VAL A 20 13.35 -3.38 8.73
CA VAL A 20 11.95 -2.94 8.63
C VAL A 20 11.20 -3.22 9.92
N ARG A 21 11.34 -4.44 10.50
CA ARG A 21 10.70 -4.80 11.77
C ARG A 21 11.17 -3.95 12.94
N ARG A 22 12.47 -3.65 13.01
CA ARG A 22 13.01 -2.75 14.06
C ARG A 22 12.52 -1.31 13.87
N ALA A 23 12.45 -0.83 12.63
CA ALA A 23 11.95 0.50 12.33
C ALA A 23 10.45 0.62 12.62
N ALA A 24 9.65 -0.40 12.30
CA ALA A 24 8.20 -0.40 12.52
C ALA A 24 7.82 -0.26 13.99
N ALA A 25 8.60 -0.85 14.93
CA ALA A 25 8.33 -0.76 16.35
C ALA A 25 8.41 0.68 16.90
N ASN A 26 9.22 1.53 16.26
CA ASN A 26 9.44 2.93 16.66
C ASN A 26 8.88 3.94 15.63
N SER A 27 8.13 3.47 14.65
CA SER A 27 7.63 4.31 13.56
C SER A 27 6.27 4.92 13.89
N TYR A 28 6.14 6.22 13.66
CA TYR A 28 4.85 6.92 13.68
C TYR A 28 3.92 6.51 12.53
N LEU A 29 4.40 5.72 11.57
CA LEU A 29 3.62 5.28 10.39
C LEU A 29 2.47 4.35 10.74
N CYS A 30 2.48 3.75 11.94
CA CYS A 30 1.42 2.84 12.38
C CYS A 30 1.10 1.74 11.34
N CYS A 31 2.14 1.23 10.67
CA CYS A 31 2.08 0.23 9.62
C CYS A 31 2.74 -1.06 10.09
N PRO A 32 2.08 -2.22 10.00
CA PRO A 32 2.72 -3.50 10.27
C PRO A 32 3.94 -3.71 9.37
N ALA A 33 5.04 -4.21 9.93
CA ALA A 33 6.27 -4.49 9.18
C ALA A 33 6.02 -5.46 8.02
N GLU A 34 5.14 -6.43 8.23
CA GLU A 34 4.72 -7.42 7.24
C GLU A 34 4.09 -6.78 6.01
N VAL A 35 3.32 -5.70 6.18
CA VAL A 35 2.74 -4.94 5.04
C VAL A 35 3.86 -4.31 4.22
N LEU A 36 4.89 -3.73 4.87
CA LEU A 36 6.04 -3.15 4.15
C LEU A 36 6.83 -4.23 3.38
N GLU A 37 7.02 -5.41 3.98
CA GLU A 37 7.64 -6.56 3.31
C GLU A 37 6.84 -6.99 2.06
N ILE A 38 5.50 -7.05 2.18
CA ILE A 38 4.59 -7.39 1.08
C ILE A 38 4.69 -6.34 -0.03
N LEU A 39 4.67 -5.06 0.32
CA LEU A 39 4.79 -3.97 -0.66
C LEU A 39 6.11 -4.02 -1.42
N LEU A 40 7.22 -4.29 -0.72
CA LEU A 40 8.52 -4.45 -1.33
C LEU A 40 8.54 -5.64 -2.31
N ALA A 41 7.93 -6.77 -1.93
CA ALA A 41 7.83 -7.95 -2.79
C ALA A 41 6.93 -7.66 -4.01
N ALA A 42 5.77 -7.03 -3.83
CA ALA A 42 4.88 -6.64 -4.92
C ALA A 42 5.55 -5.67 -5.90
N GLY A 43 6.32 -4.69 -5.38
CA GLY A 43 7.11 -3.78 -6.21
C GLY A 43 8.17 -4.50 -7.05
N ARG A 44 8.81 -5.55 -6.51
CA ARG A 44 9.74 -6.40 -7.28
C ARG A 44 9.01 -7.17 -8.38
N LEU A 45 7.90 -7.83 -8.06
CA LEU A 45 7.09 -8.57 -9.05
C LEU A 45 6.60 -7.65 -10.17
N SER A 46 6.22 -6.42 -9.85
CA SER A 46 5.71 -5.44 -10.82
C SER A 46 6.74 -5.03 -11.89
N ASN A 47 8.03 -5.30 -11.67
CA ASN A 47 9.11 -5.00 -12.61
C ASN A 47 9.54 -6.22 -13.44
N VAL A 48 8.97 -7.40 -13.16
CA VAL A 48 9.26 -8.61 -13.91
C VAL A 48 8.35 -8.65 -15.15
N LYS A 49 8.97 -8.82 -16.32
CA LYS A 49 8.24 -9.05 -17.58
C LYS A 49 8.28 -10.53 -17.89
N PRO A 50 7.15 -11.23 -17.94
CA PRO A 50 7.12 -12.64 -18.32
C PRO A 50 7.54 -12.78 -19.78
N THR A 51 8.20 -13.90 -20.11
CA THR A 51 8.66 -14.22 -21.44
C THR A 51 7.73 -15.22 -22.17
N ASP A 52 6.89 -15.90 -21.41
CA ASP A 52 5.96 -16.94 -21.84
C ASP A 52 4.79 -17.08 -20.84
N ASP A 53 3.83 -17.93 -21.18
CA ASP A 53 2.63 -18.15 -20.36
C ASP A 53 2.97 -18.79 -19.00
N GLU A 54 3.96 -19.69 -18.95
CA GLU A 54 4.38 -20.33 -17.69
C GLU A 54 4.96 -19.31 -16.71
N SER A 55 5.76 -18.37 -17.19
CA SER A 55 6.30 -17.28 -16.36
C SER A 55 5.22 -16.26 -15.94
N ALA A 56 4.18 -16.06 -16.77
CA ALA A 56 3.04 -15.24 -16.42
C ALA A 56 2.19 -15.88 -15.30
N ASP A 57 1.95 -17.19 -15.38
CA ASP A 57 1.25 -17.96 -14.35
C ASP A 57 2.03 -17.99 -13.05
N ALA A 58 3.35 -18.13 -13.09
CA ALA A 58 4.20 -18.05 -11.91
C ALA A 58 4.16 -16.68 -11.24
N LEU A 59 4.11 -15.59 -12.02
CA LEU A 59 3.93 -14.23 -11.50
C LEU A 59 2.55 -14.05 -10.85
N ALA A 60 1.50 -14.59 -11.48
CA ALA A 60 0.15 -14.55 -10.95
C ALA A 60 0.07 -15.29 -9.60
N GLU A 61 0.61 -16.50 -9.52
CA GLU A 61 0.62 -17.29 -8.27
C GLU A 61 1.44 -16.58 -7.16
N ALA A 62 2.62 -16.04 -7.48
CA ALA A 62 3.41 -15.28 -6.53
C ALA A 62 2.64 -14.06 -5.99
N GLY A 63 1.96 -13.34 -6.86
CA GLY A 63 1.13 -12.19 -6.46
C GLY A 63 -0.11 -12.60 -5.65
N LEU A 64 -0.77 -13.73 -5.98
CA LEU A 64 -1.86 -14.28 -5.16
C LEU A 64 -1.39 -14.69 -3.77
N GLN A 65 -0.18 -15.24 -3.64
CA GLN A 65 0.42 -15.56 -2.34
C GLN A 65 0.65 -14.29 -1.50
N LEU A 66 1.10 -13.19 -2.12
CA LEU A 66 1.24 -11.91 -1.42
C LEU A 66 -0.13 -11.37 -0.97
N LEU A 67 -1.17 -11.50 -1.81
CA LEU A 67 -2.53 -11.08 -1.48
C LEU A 67 -3.07 -11.87 -0.28
N ARG A 68 -2.93 -13.20 -0.28
CA ARG A 68 -3.30 -14.05 0.86
C ARG A 68 -2.54 -13.64 2.12
N ARG A 69 -1.23 -13.48 2.05
CA ARG A 69 -0.42 -13.01 3.19
C ARG A 69 -0.93 -11.68 3.75
N ALA A 70 -1.31 -10.73 2.88
CA ALA A 70 -1.88 -9.47 3.33
C ALA A 70 -3.22 -9.67 4.04
N GLN A 71 -4.09 -10.55 3.55
CA GLN A 71 -5.40 -10.82 4.13
C GLN A 71 -5.32 -11.56 5.48
N ASP A 72 -4.34 -12.45 5.64
CA ASP A 72 -4.13 -13.28 6.83
C ASP A 72 -3.47 -12.55 8.01
N LEU A 73 -3.04 -11.28 7.83
CA LEU A 73 -2.40 -10.52 8.91
C LEU A 73 -3.39 -10.22 10.04
N ASP A 74 -3.08 -10.67 11.25
CA ASP A 74 -3.82 -10.31 12.46
C ASP A 74 -3.43 -8.90 12.93
N ILE A 75 -4.20 -7.93 12.47
CA ILE A 75 -3.99 -6.52 12.81
C ILE A 75 -4.33 -6.24 14.27
N THR A 76 -5.25 -7.00 14.86
CA THR A 76 -5.61 -6.83 16.27
C THR A 76 -4.46 -7.25 17.17
N GLU A 77 -3.88 -8.44 16.94
CA GLU A 77 -2.70 -8.89 17.66
C GLU A 77 -1.53 -7.91 17.49
N TRP A 78 -1.26 -7.49 16.25
CA TRP A 78 -0.23 -6.50 15.99
C TRP A 78 -0.49 -5.17 16.73
N ALA A 79 -1.72 -4.66 16.74
CA ALA A 79 -2.03 -3.41 17.43
C ALA A 79 -1.84 -3.53 18.95
N LEU A 80 -2.23 -4.66 19.53
CA LEU A 80 -2.08 -4.93 20.96
C LEU A 80 -0.62 -5.14 21.39
N SER A 81 0.26 -5.55 20.49
CA SER A 81 1.69 -5.76 20.81
C SER A 81 2.39 -4.50 21.35
N ILE A 82 1.86 -3.30 21.03
CA ILE A 82 2.41 -2.03 21.51
C ILE A 82 2.31 -1.89 23.04
N ARG A 83 1.34 -2.54 23.67
CA ARG A 83 1.14 -2.52 25.14
C ARG A 83 2.29 -3.14 25.92
N THR A 84 3.16 -3.90 25.26
CA THR A 84 4.39 -4.41 25.89
C THR A 84 5.46 -3.33 26.07
N GLN A 85 5.27 -2.14 25.47
CA GLN A 85 6.20 -1.01 25.55
C GLN A 85 5.67 0.02 26.56
N PRO A 86 6.36 0.23 27.70
CA PRO A 86 5.85 1.13 28.77
C PRO A 86 5.57 2.57 28.34
N SER A 87 6.31 3.07 27.35
CA SER A 87 6.16 4.44 26.85
C SER A 87 4.94 4.66 25.93
N LEU A 88 4.21 3.60 25.57
CA LEU A 88 3.14 3.64 24.60
C LEU A 88 1.79 3.10 25.12
N HIS A 89 1.63 3.02 26.44
CA HIS A 89 0.41 2.51 27.07
C HIS A 89 -0.86 3.31 26.76
N ASP A 90 -0.72 4.63 26.52
CA ASP A 90 -1.85 5.54 26.29
C ASP A 90 -2.23 5.67 24.80
N VAL A 91 -1.61 4.90 23.91
CA VAL A 91 -1.96 4.94 22.48
C VAL A 91 -3.36 4.35 22.27
N PRO A 92 -4.27 5.03 21.57
CA PRO A 92 -5.60 4.52 21.27
C PRO A 92 -5.50 3.25 20.41
N ILE A 93 -5.91 2.11 20.98
CA ILE A 93 -5.79 0.81 20.30
C ILE A 93 -6.77 0.72 19.12
N ASP A 94 -8.00 1.20 19.27
CA ASP A 94 -9.03 1.11 18.23
C ASP A 94 -8.60 1.85 16.97
N SER A 95 -8.13 3.10 17.10
CA SER A 95 -7.63 3.84 15.95
C SER A 95 -6.36 3.23 15.35
N ARG A 96 -5.51 2.60 16.19
CA ARG A 96 -4.35 1.86 15.73
C ARG A 96 -4.74 0.62 14.91
N ILE A 97 -5.79 -0.11 15.35
CA ILE A 97 -6.36 -1.23 14.57
C ILE A 97 -6.87 -0.73 13.22
N HIS A 98 -7.61 0.37 13.21
CA HIS A 98 -8.11 0.95 11.96
C HIS A 98 -6.98 1.44 11.05
N ALA A 99 -5.96 2.10 11.57
CA ALA A 99 -4.80 2.54 10.80
C ALA A 99 -4.02 1.35 10.21
N GLY A 100 -3.73 0.33 11.01
CA GLY A 100 -3.06 -0.90 10.55
C GLY A 100 -3.90 -1.65 9.51
N SER A 101 -5.21 -1.75 9.71
CA SER A 101 -6.14 -2.36 8.73
C SER A 101 -6.19 -1.57 7.43
N ALA A 102 -6.17 -0.22 7.49
CA ALA A 102 -6.07 0.61 6.30
C ALA A 102 -4.79 0.32 5.50
N HIS A 103 -3.65 0.17 6.18
CA HIS A 103 -2.40 -0.22 5.53
C HIS A 103 -2.48 -1.61 4.90
N ARG A 104 -3.06 -2.59 5.61
CA ARG A 104 -3.24 -3.96 5.10
C ARG A 104 -4.09 -3.99 3.83
N VAL A 105 -5.25 -3.32 3.86
CA VAL A 105 -6.18 -3.29 2.72
C VAL A 105 -5.60 -2.49 1.56
N ALA A 106 -4.95 -1.35 1.82
CA ALA A 106 -4.24 -0.57 0.81
C ALA A 106 -3.12 -1.40 0.16
N GLY A 107 -2.40 -2.22 0.94
CA GLY A 107 -1.41 -3.16 0.42
C GLY A 107 -2.02 -4.20 -0.52
N ALA A 108 -3.17 -4.76 -0.17
CA ALA A 108 -3.91 -5.68 -1.03
C ALA A 108 -4.32 -5.03 -2.36
N LEU A 109 -4.89 -3.82 -2.32
CA LEU A 109 -5.24 -3.06 -3.52
C LEU A 109 -4.00 -2.70 -4.37
N TYR A 110 -2.88 -2.32 -3.72
CA TYR A 110 -1.63 -2.06 -4.43
C TYR A 110 -1.12 -3.30 -5.19
N ILE A 111 -1.19 -4.51 -4.60
CA ILE A 111 -0.81 -5.76 -5.28
C ILE A 111 -1.62 -5.92 -6.57
N LEU A 112 -2.94 -5.68 -6.53
CA LEU A 112 -3.82 -5.81 -7.70
C LEU A 112 -3.47 -4.82 -8.81
N GLN A 113 -2.90 -3.66 -8.47
CA GLN A 113 -2.46 -2.67 -9.44
C GLN A 113 -1.02 -2.92 -9.94
N ALA A 114 -0.15 -3.39 -9.04
CA ALA A 114 1.25 -3.63 -9.34
C ALA A 114 1.49 -4.90 -10.18
N VAL A 115 0.62 -5.92 -10.01
CA VAL A 115 0.73 -7.22 -10.69
C VAL A 115 -0.55 -7.47 -11.50
N PRO A 116 -0.62 -7.02 -12.77
CA PRO A 116 -1.83 -7.11 -13.61
C PRO A 116 -2.40 -8.52 -13.74
N TYR A 117 -1.54 -9.54 -13.75
CA TYR A 117 -1.95 -10.95 -13.82
C TYR A 117 -2.80 -11.39 -12.62
N VAL A 118 -2.53 -10.87 -11.42
CA VAL A 118 -3.37 -11.12 -10.22
C VAL A 118 -4.71 -10.41 -10.36
N ARG A 119 -4.70 -9.17 -10.86
CA ARG A 119 -5.93 -8.40 -11.06
C ARG A 119 -6.94 -9.11 -11.95
N ALA A 120 -6.46 -9.77 -13.00
CA ALA A 120 -7.31 -10.53 -13.92
C ALA A 120 -7.98 -11.75 -13.26
N LEU A 121 -7.38 -12.31 -12.21
CA LEU A 121 -7.88 -13.49 -11.48
C LEU A 121 -8.80 -13.13 -10.31
N VAL A 122 -8.78 -11.87 -9.87
CA VAL A 122 -9.61 -11.43 -8.71
C VAL A 122 -10.93 -10.84 -9.20
N PRO A 123 -12.09 -11.35 -8.71
CA PRO A 123 -13.39 -10.84 -9.10
C PRO A 123 -13.54 -9.34 -8.81
N PRO A 124 -14.24 -8.57 -9.68
CA PRO A 124 -14.51 -7.16 -9.47
C PRO A 124 -15.15 -6.85 -8.11
N ASP A 125 -16.09 -7.68 -7.66
CA ASP A 125 -16.77 -7.51 -6.37
C ASP A 125 -15.79 -7.59 -5.18
N THR A 126 -14.79 -8.46 -5.27
CA THR A 126 -13.73 -8.55 -4.25
C THR A 126 -12.93 -7.25 -4.18
N ARG A 127 -12.60 -6.66 -5.32
CA ARG A 127 -11.89 -5.38 -5.36
C ARG A 127 -12.75 -4.25 -4.79
N MET A 128 -14.04 -4.18 -5.17
CA MET A 128 -14.97 -3.19 -4.61
C MET A 128 -15.09 -3.34 -3.09
N ALA A 129 -15.19 -4.57 -2.59
CA ALA A 129 -15.22 -4.82 -1.15
C ALA A 129 -13.95 -4.35 -0.43
N LEU A 130 -12.77 -4.51 -1.04
CA LEU A 130 -11.51 -3.98 -0.50
C LEU A 130 -11.50 -2.44 -0.50
N GLU A 131 -12.00 -1.80 -1.56
CA GLU A 131 -12.14 -0.34 -1.60
C GLU A 131 -13.04 0.15 -0.47
N ASP A 132 -14.21 -0.45 -0.28
CA ASP A 132 -15.17 -0.08 0.77
C ASP A 132 -14.57 -0.29 2.18
N GLN A 133 -13.85 -1.39 2.40
CA GLN A 133 -13.12 -1.63 3.65
C GLN A 133 -12.08 -0.56 3.90
N LEU A 134 -11.31 -0.16 2.87
CA LEU A 134 -10.30 0.87 3.01
C LEU A 134 -10.92 2.22 3.43
N PHE A 135 -12.00 2.65 2.77
CA PHE A 135 -12.73 3.86 3.14
C PHE A 135 -13.29 3.79 4.55
N HIS A 136 -13.88 2.64 4.95
CA HIS A 136 -14.36 2.42 6.30
C HIS A 136 -13.26 2.62 7.35
N HIS A 137 -12.11 1.96 7.17
CA HIS A 137 -11.00 2.07 8.11
C HIS A 137 -10.41 3.49 8.16
N LEU A 138 -10.28 4.16 7.04
CA LEU A 138 -9.82 5.54 6.99
C LEU A 138 -10.80 6.50 7.70
N ALA A 139 -12.11 6.33 7.50
CA ALA A 139 -13.12 7.15 8.15
C ALA A 139 -13.17 6.94 9.67
N SER A 140 -12.80 5.76 10.14
CA SER A 140 -12.72 5.42 11.57
C SER A 140 -11.50 6.02 12.29
N VAL A 141 -10.60 6.71 11.58
CA VAL A 141 -9.47 7.47 12.15
C VAL A 141 -9.71 8.96 11.90
N PRO A 142 -10.32 9.69 12.86
CA PRO A 142 -10.66 11.11 12.70
C PRO A 142 -9.44 12.02 12.68
N ASP A 143 -9.61 13.24 12.20
CA ASP A 143 -8.54 14.24 11.99
C ASP A 143 -7.72 14.56 13.27
N GLN A 144 -8.34 14.45 14.44
CA GLN A 144 -7.70 14.76 15.74
C GLN A 144 -6.96 13.54 16.32
N ASP A 145 -7.11 12.37 15.70
CA ASP A 145 -6.47 11.15 16.17
C ASP A 145 -4.96 11.20 15.95
N PRO A 146 -4.14 10.75 16.92
CA PRO A 146 -2.69 10.67 16.76
C PRO A 146 -2.23 9.85 15.55
N ASN A 147 -3.03 8.83 15.15
CA ASN A 147 -2.73 7.95 14.02
C ASN A 147 -3.20 8.53 12.68
N PHE A 148 -3.89 9.68 12.65
CA PHE A 148 -4.43 10.26 11.41
C PHE A 148 -3.36 10.45 10.33
N LYS A 149 -2.22 11.05 10.69
CA LYS A 149 -1.09 11.26 9.76
C LYS A 149 -0.50 9.96 9.23
N ALA A 150 -0.57 8.88 10.00
CA ALA A 150 -0.08 7.56 9.58
C ALA A 150 -0.89 6.97 8.42
N THR A 151 -2.14 7.41 8.24
CA THR A 151 -3.02 6.92 7.17
C THR A 151 -2.86 7.67 5.83
N THR A 152 -1.80 8.47 5.67
CA THR A 152 -1.57 9.26 4.44
C THR A 152 -1.40 8.38 3.21
N TRP A 153 -0.54 7.36 3.29
CA TRP A 153 -0.34 6.42 2.18
C TRP A 153 -1.60 5.59 1.87
N PRO A 154 -2.29 4.97 2.84
CA PRO A 154 -3.58 4.34 2.58
C PRO A 154 -4.62 5.30 1.99
N GLY A 155 -4.63 6.57 2.41
CA GLY A 155 -5.48 7.61 1.83
C GLY A 155 -5.17 7.88 0.36
N PHE A 156 -3.89 7.91 -0.02
CA PHE A 156 -3.49 8.01 -1.43
C PHE A 156 -4.01 6.80 -2.24
N ILE A 157 -3.83 5.56 -1.74
CA ILE A 157 -4.33 4.37 -2.42
C ILE A 157 -5.86 4.41 -2.58
N ALA A 158 -6.59 4.81 -1.53
CA ALA A 158 -8.05 5.00 -1.61
C ALA A 158 -8.44 5.99 -2.72
N GLY A 159 -7.71 7.10 -2.84
CA GLY A 159 -7.92 8.07 -3.92
C GLY A 159 -7.60 7.52 -5.30
N ALA A 160 -6.50 6.78 -5.41
CA ALA A 160 -6.08 6.16 -6.67
C ALA A 160 -7.09 5.10 -7.17
N GLU A 161 -7.77 4.39 -6.26
CA GLU A 161 -8.85 3.45 -6.60
C GLU A 161 -10.19 4.15 -6.85
N ALA A 162 -10.49 5.28 -6.20
CA ALA A 162 -11.78 5.95 -6.26
C ALA A 162 -12.16 6.37 -7.69
N SER A 163 -13.28 5.84 -8.19
CA SER A 163 -13.92 6.26 -9.45
C SER A 163 -15.04 7.28 -9.23
N ASP A 164 -15.64 7.27 -8.05
CA ASP A 164 -16.72 8.14 -7.65
C ASP A 164 -16.20 9.54 -7.24
N PRO A 165 -16.77 10.64 -7.79
CA PRO A 165 -16.36 12.01 -7.47
C PRO A 165 -16.48 12.37 -6.00
N GLU A 166 -17.45 11.83 -5.26
CA GLU A 166 -17.62 12.10 -3.84
C GLU A 166 -16.45 11.51 -3.02
N ARG A 167 -16.06 10.26 -3.34
CA ARG A 167 -14.89 9.62 -2.74
C ARG A 167 -13.59 10.34 -3.10
N GLN A 168 -13.45 10.80 -4.34
CA GLN A 168 -12.30 11.61 -4.77
C GLN A 168 -12.21 12.92 -3.97
N ALA A 169 -13.31 13.64 -3.82
CA ALA A 169 -13.37 14.86 -3.03
C ALA A 169 -13.05 14.61 -1.54
N TRP A 170 -13.57 13.52 -0.98
CA TRP A 170 -13.29 13.13 0.41
C TRP A 170 -11.80 12.86 0.64
N VAL A 171 -11.16 12.06 -0.24
CA VAL A 171 -9.72 11.78 -0.15
C VAL A 171 -8.91 13.06 -0.29
N ARG A 172 -9.22 13.91 -1.27
CA ARG A 172 -8.55 15.20 -1.45
C ARG A 172 -8.60 16.03 -0.17
N HIS A 173 -9.78 16.16 0.42
CA HIS A 173 -9.95 16.88 1.69
C HIS A 173 -9.10 16.26 2.80
N ARG A 174 -9.09 14.94 2.95
CA ARG A 174 -8.31 14.23 3.95
C ARG A 174 -6.81 14.49 3.81
N LEU A 175 -6.25 14.38 2.59
CA LEU A 175 -4.83 14.64 2.33
C LEU A 175 -4.48 16.11 2.59
N GLN A 176 -5.34 17.06 2.19
CA GLN A 176 -5.17 18.49 2.49
C GLN A 176 -5.19 18.77 4.01
N ARG A 177 -6.01 18.04 4.77
CA ARG A 177 -5.98 18.12 6.25
C ARG A 177 -4.66 17.61 6.80
N THR A 178 -4.12 16.53 6.26
CA THR A 178 -2.80 16.02 6.65
C THR A 178 -1.70 17.03 6.38
N VAL A 179 -1.71 17.74 5.24
CA VAL A 179 -0.76 18.83 4.95
C VAL A 179 -0.76 19.91 6.03
N ARG A 180 -1.94 20.27 6.57
CA ARG A 180 -2.05 21.28 7.62
C ARG A 180 -1.44 20.83 8.96
N LEU A 181 -1.45 19.51 9.22
CA LEU A 181 -0.86 18.93 10.43
C LEU A 181 0.64 18.72 10.27
N VAL A 182 1.04 18.24 9.10
CA VAL A 182 2.44 17.93 8.77
C VAL A 182 2.68 18.30 7.31
N PRO A 183 3.42 19.39 7.03
CA PRO A 183 3.64 19.89 5.67
C PRO A 183 4.71 19.06 4.93
N TRP A 184 4.50 17.75 4.79
CA TRP A 184 5.38 16.88 4.04
C TRP A 184 5.22 17.09 2.52
N GLY A 185 6.34 17.35 1.84
CA GLY A 185 6.36 17.62 0.40
C GLY A 185 5.72 16.52 -0.45
N PHE A 186 5.89 15.25 -0.07
CA PHE A 186 5.31 14.13 -0.81
C PHE A 186 3.77 14.13 -0.86
N ILE A 187 3.07 14.79 0.09
CA ILE A 187 1.61 14.84 0.07
C ILE A 187 1.11 15.74 -1.07
N TYR A 188 1.85 16.80 -1.40
CA TYR A 188 1.53 17.62 -2.58
C TYR A 188 1.72 16.80 -3.87
N THR A 189 2.83 16.07 -3.98
CA THR A 189 3.06 15.15 -5.11
C THR A 189 1.97 14.09 -5.19
N ALA A 190 1.50 13.56 -4.05
CA ALA A 190 0.40 12.60 -4.03
C ALA A 190 -0.92 13.20 -4.55
N LEU A 191 -1.24 14.45 -4.17
CA LEU A 191 -2.42 15.17 -4.67
C LEU A 191 -2.34 15.40 -6.19
N ASP A 192 -1.19 15.86 -6.69
CA ASP A 192 -0.97 16.07 -8.13
C ASP A 192 -1.08 14.74 -8.90
N THR A 193 -0.53 13.66 -8.33
CA THR A 193 -0.60 12.32 -8.92
C THR A 193 -2.05 11.83 -8.99
N LEU A 194 -2.87 12.07 -7.94
CA LEU A 194 -4.29 11.72 -7.98
C LEU A 194 -5.04 12.47 -9.09
N ASP A 195 -4.75 13.76 -9.29
CA ASP A 195 -5.36 14.54 -10.37
C ASP A 195 -5.05 13.95 -11.75
N ILE A 196 -3.82 13.46 -11.94
CA ILE A 196 -3.42 12.80 -13.17
C ILE A 196 -4.12 11.45 -13.33
N ILE A 197 -4.14 10.61 -12.30
CA ILE A 197 -4.84 9.31 -12.33
C ILE A 197 -6.32 9.51 -12.69
N TRP A 198 -6.98 10.47 -12.06
CA TRP A 198 -8.39 10.77 -12.33
C TRP A 198 -8.60 11.35 -13.72
N GLY A 199 -7.66 12.16 -14.21
CA GLY A 199 -7.67 12.67 -15.59
C GLY A 199 -7.58 11.55 -16.61
N LEU A 200 -6.56 10.69 -16.48
CA LEU A 200 -6.34 9.54 -17.37
C LEU A 200 -7.52 8.56 -17.36
N ARG A 201 -8.14 8.35 -16.19
CA ARG A 201 -9.32 7.49 -16.06
C ARG A 201 -10.52 8.07 -16.82
N ARG A 202 -10.77 9.39 -16.72
CA ARG A 202 -11.83 10.06 -17.50
C ARG A 202 -11.59 9.96 -19.01
N GLU A 203 -10.34 9.92 -19.44
CA GLU A 203 -9.95 9.76 -20.84
C GLU A 203 -9.92 8.29 -21.32
N GLY A 204 -10.22 7.33 -20.44
CA GLY A 204 -10.18 5.90 -20.76
C GLY A 204 -8.78 5.33 -20.95
N LYS A 205 -7.74 6.01 -20.47
CA LYS A 205 -6.32 5.64 -20.67
C LYS A 205 -5.72 4.74 -19.58
N THR A 206 -6.51 4.26 -18.62
CA THR A 206 -6.03 3.45 -17.48
C THR A 206 -6.41 1.97 -17.60
N GLN A 207 -6.27 1.36 -18.77
CA GLN A 207 -6.68 -0.04 -18.98
C GLN A 207 -5.89 -1.05 -18.14
N GLU A 208 -4.58 -0.84 -17.97
CA GLU A 208 -3.68 -1.76 -17.25
C GLU A 208 -3.57 -1.48 -15.74
N GLY A 209 -4.23 -0.46 -15.25
CA GLY A 209 -4.12 0.01 -13.86
C GLY A 209 -3.18 1.21 -13.72
N TRP A 210 -3.44 2.02 -12.67
CA TRP A 210 -2.73 3.28 -12.48
C TRP A 210 -1.23 3.10 -12.16
N VAL A 211 -0.83 2.01 -11.47
CA VAL A 211 0.59 1.72 -11.18
C VAL A 211 1.38 1.52 -12.46
N GLN A 212 0.83 0.76 -13.42
CA GLN A 212 1.51 0.53 -14.69
C GLN A 212 1.54 1.79 -15.55
N THR A 213 0.45 2.54 -15.55
CA THR A 213 0.38 3.83 -16.27
C THR A 213 1.42 4.84 -15.76
N LEU A 214 1.64 4.92 -14.44
CA LEU A 214 2.62 5.82 -13.84
C LEU A 214 4.09 5.37 -14.03
N LYS A 215 4.32 4.13 -14.48
CA LYS A 215 5.66 3.63 -14.85
C LYS A 215 6.07 4.01 -16.27
N ASP A 216 5.18 4.62 -17.05
CA ASP A 216 5.52 5.09 -18.37
C ASP A 216 6.69 6.10 -18.27
N PRO A 217 7.80 5.89 -18.99
CA PRO A 217 8.97 6.79 -18.96
C PRO A 217 8.65 8.25 -19.30
N ASP A 218 7.58 8.47 -20.08
CA ASP A 218 7.10 9.81 -20.42
C ASP A 218 6.36 10.49 -19.25
N MET A 219 6.05 9.72 -18.21
CA MET A 219 5.38 10.17 -16.99
C MET A 219 6.40 10.21 -15.84
N ASN A 220 7.12 11.30 -15.70
CA ASN A 220 8.20 11.48 -14.71
C ASN A 220 7.66 11.62 -13.27
N PHE A 221 7.10 10.54 -12.69
CA PHE A 221 6.60 10.54 -11.31
C PHE A 221 7.45 9.68 -10.39
N LEU A 222 7.93 10.30 -9.33
CA LEU A 222 8.48 9.61 -8.18
C LEU A 222 7.34 9.32 -7.20
N ILE A 223 6.79 8.10 -7.25
CA ILE A 223 5.92 7.61 -6.17
C ILE A 223 6.84 6.94 -5.15
N VAL A 224 7.11 7.65 -4.06
CA VAL A 224 7.86 7.12 -2.91
C VAL A 224 6.88 6.49 -1.94
#